data_eb8badf234d08ada0090bc027044998a
#
_entry.id   eb8badf234d08ada0090bc027044998a
#
_cell.length_a   1.000
_cell.length_b   1.000
_cell.length_c   1.000
_cell.angle_alpha   90.00
_cell.angle_beta   90.00
_cell.angle_gamma   90.00
#
_symmetry.space_group_name_H-M   'P 1'
#
loop_
_entity.id
_entity.type
_entity.pdbx_description
1 polymer ?
#
loop_
_entity_poly.entity_id
_entity_poly.type
_entity_poly.pdbx_seq_one_letter_code
_entity_poly.pdbx_strand_id
1 'polypeptide(L)'
;MLHLTSDDSGASQLIGYVYTALISVLILSSMMLTSSTMLNGSVSNTAQEEAEQLALYFQLAVEDLLNTIREYPDSTPVMVLDTGIEAINHGIQYKVTGSTTGLKVTTIQPRGGSFEVTFPLTPAVSIETPNTASLKSTTSYIVISYDVNLKVVKLTSG
;
A
#
# COMPACT_ATOMS: atom_id res chain seq x y z
N MET A 1 -72.96 29.97 12.53
CA MET A 1 -71.82 29.72 13.38
C MET A 1 -70.96 28.64 12.72
N LEU A 2 -69.91 29.04 11.99
CA LEU A 2 -68.98 28.11 11.33
C LEU A 2 -67.94 27.70 12.36
N HIS A 3 -68.00 26.46 12.83
CA HIS A 3 -66.92 25.83 13.60
C HIS A 3 -65.77 25.54 12.64
N LEU A 4 -64.77 26.38 12.64
CA LEU A 4 -63.44 26.05 12.13
C LEU A 4 -62.81 25.10 13.14
N THR A 5 -62.98 23.79 12.95
CA THR A 5 -62.12 22.82 13.62
C THR A 5 -60.74 22.95 12.96
N SER A 6 -59.81 23.52 13.72
CA SER A 6 -58.42 23.55 13.33
C SER A 6 -57.94 22.10 13.19
N ASP A 7 -57.57 21.74 11.98
CA ASP A 7 -57.12 20.42 11.65
C ASP A 7 -55.65 20.25 12.05
N ASP A 8 -55.40 20.20 13.39
CA ASP A 8 -54.05 20.00 13.95
C ASP A 8 -53.49 18.61 13.66
N SER A 9 -54.34 17.68 13.22
CA SER A 9 -53.93 16.30 12.90
C SER A 9 -53.01 16.25 11.67
N GLY A 10 -53.30 17.05 10.64
CA GLY A 10 -52.49 17.11 9.43
C GLY A 10 -51.12 17.71 9.66
N ALA A 11 -51.02 18.76 10.47
CA ALA A 11 -49.73 19.36 10.81
C ALA A 11 -48.83 18.41 11.64
N SER A 12 -49.42 17.68 12.59
CA SER A 12 -48.70 16.68 13.38
C SER A 12 -48.15 15.51 12.55
N GLN A 13 -48.95 15.05 11.57
CA GLN A 13 -48.48 14.00 10.65
C GLN A 13 -47.33 14.50 9.78
N LEU A 14 -47.42 15.70 9.25
CA LEU A 14 -46.38 16.30 8.39
C LEU A 14 -45.07 16.46 9.17
N ILE A 15 -45.12 16.91 10.42
CA ILE A 15 -43.96 16.98 11.32
C ILE A 15 -43.35 15.61 11.55
N GLY A 16 -44.20 14.60 11.78
CA GLY A 16 -43.74 13.20 11.95
C GLY A 16 -42.97 12.67 10.72
N TYR A 17 -43.46 12.95 9.51
CA TYR A 17 -42.76 12.54 8.28
C TYR A 17 -41.42 13.27 8.12
N VAL A 18 -41.35 14.57 8.44
CA VAL A 18 -40.10 15.34 8.36
C VAL A 18 -39.06 14.77 9.35
N TYR A 19 -39.46 14.49 10.60
CA TYR A 19 -38.55 13.90 11.58
C TYR A 19 -38.08 12.50 11.16
N THR A 20 -38.96 11.65 10.66
CA THR A 20 -38.61 10.32 10.17
C THR A 20 -37.63 10.40 8.99
N ALA A 21 -37.86 11.31 8.05
CA ALA A 21 -36.96 11.55 6.93
C ALA A 21 -35.58 12.04 7.39
N LEU A 22 -35.53 12.99 8.32
CA LEU A 22 -34.26 13.48 8.89
C LEU A 22 -33.48 12.38 9.61
N ILE A 23 -34.14 11.58 10.45
CA ILE A 23 -33.50 10.46 11.14
C ILE A 23 -33.00 9.43 10.14
N SER A 24 -33.75 9.11 9.10
CA SER A 24 -33.34 8.18 8.05
C SER A 24 -32.09 8.66 7.30
N VAL A 25 -32.03 9.94 6.97
CA VAL A 25 -30.85 10.55 6.31
C VAL A 25 -29.64 10.52 7.25
N LEU A 26 -29.81 10.80 8.53
CA LEU A 26 -28.72 10.74 9.52
C LEU A 26 -28.18 9.31 9.68
N ILE A 27 -29.06 8.32 9.75
CA ILE A 27 -28.66 6.91 9.84
C ILE A 27 -27.90 6.49 8.59
N LEU A 28 -28.42 6.82 7.40
CA LEU A 28 -27.78 6.50 6.13
C LEU A 28 -26.38 7.14 5.99
N SER A 29 -26.28 8.42 6.36
CA SER A 29 -25.02 9.15 6.35
C SER A 29 -24.00 8.54 7.33
N SER A 30 -24.45 8.16 8.51
CA SER A 30 -23.63 7.49 9.52
C SER A 30 -23.13 6.13 9.03
N MET A 31 -23.99 5.33 8.41
CA MET A 31 -23.60 4.05 7.81
C MET A 31 -22.59 4.21 6.68
N MET A 32 -22.77 5.20 5.80
CA MET A 32 -21.81 5.49 4.73
C MET A 32 -20.43 5.87 5.26
N LEU A 33 -20.39 6.72 6.29
CA LEU A 33 -19.13 7.12 6.96
C LEU A 33 -18.43 5.90 7.59
N THR A 34 -19.16 5.09 8.33
CA THR A 34 -18.61 3.90 8.99
C THR A 34 -18.09 2.88 7.97
N SER A 35 -18.83 2.62 6.90
CA SER A 35 -18.39 1.72 5.84
C SER A 35 -17.13 2.23 5.14
N SER A 36 -17.05 3.54 4.88
CA SER A 36 -15.87 4.15 4.26
C SER A 36 -14.63 4.04 5.15
N THR A 37 -14.77 4.24 6.45
CA THR A 37 -13.64 4.11 7.39
C THR A 37 -13.18 2.66 7.55
N MET A 38 -14.10 1.71 7.58
CA MET A 38 -13.77 0.28 7.64
C MET A 38 -13.01 -0.20 6.38
N LEU A 39 -13.50 0.19 5.20
CA LEU A 39 -12.85 -0.16 3.93
C LEU A 39 -11.44 0.43 3.84
N ASN A 40 -11.28 1.71 4.22
CA ASN A 40 -9.97 2.36 4.21
C ASN A 40 -9.00 1.70 5.23
N GLY A 41 -9.48 1.32 6.41
CA GLY A 41 -8.70 0.60 7.41
C GLY A 41 -8.25 -0.77 6.90
N SER A 42 -9.13 -1.53 6.27
CA SER A 42 -8.81 -2.85 5.72
C SER A 42 -7.75 -2.75 4.61
N VAL A 43 -7.92 -1.84 3.65
CA VAL A 43 -6.93 -1.63 2.57
C VAL A 43 -5.58 -1.17 3.14
N SER A 44 -5.59 -0.34 4.16
CA SER A 44 -4.37 0.14 4.83
C SER A 44 -3.62 -1.00 5.52
N ASN A 45 -4.32 -1.87 6.25
CA ASN A 45 -3.70 -3.01 6.92
C ASN A 45 -3.13 -4.02 5.92
N THR A 46 -3.88 -4.34 4.87
CA THR A 46 -3.40 -5.21 3.79
C THR A 46 -2.15 -4.63 3.13
N ALA A 47 -2.12 -3.33 2.84
CA ALA A 47 -0.96 -2.67 2.25
C ALA A 47 0.28 -2.72 3.17
N GLN A 48 0.08 -2.64 4.48
CA GLN A 48 1.18 -2.78 5.43
C GLN A 48 1.71 -4.21 5.47
N GLU A 49 0.84 -5.20 5.59
CA GLU A 49 1.22 -6.62 5.59
C GLU A 49 1.97 -7.01 4.30
N GLU A 50 1.47 -6.55 3.16
CA GLU A 50 2.14 -6.79 1.87
C GLU A 50 3.49 -6.07 1.76
N ALA A 51 3.63 -4.86 2.32
CA ALA A 51 4.91 -4.17 2.37
C ALA A 51 5.94 -4.92 3.22
N GLU A 52 5.52 -5.48 4.35
CA GLU A 52 6.38 -6.31 5.21
C GLU A 52 6.79 -7.61 4.50
N GLN A 53 5.85 -8.29 3.85
CA GLN A 53 6.15 -9.50 3.07
C GLN A 53 7.09 -9.20 1.89
N LEU A 54 6.84 -8.11 1.17
CA LEU A 54 7.68 -7.67 0.07
C LEU A 54 9.11 -7.43 0.54
N ALA A 55 9.26 -6.77 1.67
CA ALA A 55 10.56 -6.45 2.21
C ALA A 55 11.32 -7.70 2.68
N LEU A 56 10.66 -8.69 3.30
CA LEU A 56 11.23 -9.99 3.62
C LEU A 56 11.65 -10.74 2.34
N TYR A 57 10.83 -10.69 1.33
CA TYR A 57 11.12 -11.32 0.04
C TYR A 57 12.35 -10.71 -0.62
N PHE A 58 12.49 -9.39 -0.57
CA PHE A 58 13.69 -8.70 -1.04
C PHE A 58 14.94 -9.05 -0.23
N GLN A 59 14.81 -9.15 1.09
CA GLN A 59 15.93 -9.52 1.93
C GLN A 59 16.47 -10.91 1.56
N LEU A 60 15.58 -11.88 1.44
CA LEU A 60 15.95 -13.26 1.05
C LEU A 60 16.58 -13.28 -0.34
N ALA A 61 16.05 -12.52 -1.29
CA ALA A 61 16.59 -12.47 -2.64
C ALA A 61 17.99 -11.84 -2.68
N VAL A 62 18.22 -10.79 -1.90
CA VAL A 62 19.56 -10.20 -1.79
C VAL A 62 20.54 -11.14 -1.11
N GLU A 63 20.13 -11.86 -0.08
CA GLU A 63 20.98 -12.88 0.59
C GLU A 63 21.34 -14.02 -0.37
N ASP A 64 20.39 -14.50 -1.17
CA ASP A 64 20.63 -15.54 -2.17
C ASP A 64 21.57 -15.06 -3.27
N LEU A 65 21.37 -13.84 -3.76
CA LEU A 65 22.27 -13.21 -4.71
C LEU A 65 23.69 -13.08 -4.16
N LEU A 66 23.84 -12.72 -2.87
CA LEU A 66 25.14 -12.63 -2.23
C LEU A 66 25.82 -13.98 -2.05
N ASN A 67 25.07 -15.02 -1.74
CA ASN A 67 25.59 -16.38 -1.65
C ASN A 67 26.10 -16.84 -3.02
N THR A 68 25.36 -16.52 -4.09
CA THR A 68 25.79 -16.80 -5.46
C THR A 68 27.10 -16.10 -5.81
N ILE A 69 27.28 -14.83 -5.41
CA ILE A 69 28.51 -14.08 -5.63
C ILE A 69 29.70 -14.68 -4.84
N ARG A 70 29.44 -15.16 -3.62
CA ARG A 70 30.50 -15.80 -2.80
C ARG A 70 30.96 -17.10 -3.44
N GLU A 71 30.04 -17.84 -4.04
CA GLU A 71 30.35 -19.11 -4.72
C GLU A 71 31.00 -18.89 -6.09
N TYR A 72 30.55 -17.85 -6.80
CA TYR A 72 31.02 -17.47 -8.15
C TYR A 72 31.39 -16.00 -8.22
N PRO A 73 32.60 -15.58 -7.77
CA PRO A 73 32.98 -14.18 -7.63
C PRO A 73 33.00 -13.36 -8.93
N ASP A 74 33.19 -14.02 -10.06
CA ASP A 74 33.24 -13.37 -11.38
C ASP A 74 31.88 -13.35 -12.09
N SER A 75 30.83 -13.82 -11.43
CA SER A 75 29.50 -13.86 -12.02
C SER A 75 28.77 -12.51 -11.86
N THR A 76 27.90 -12.22 -12.79
CA THR A 76 26.97 -11.08 -12.71
C THR A 76 25.54 -11.58 -12.53
N PRO A 77 25.18 -12.08 -11.34
CA PRO A 77 23.87 -12.65 -11.13
C PRO A 77 22.77 -11.59 -11.30
N VAL A 78 21.69 -12.01 -11.95
CA VAL A 78 20.47 -11.22 -12.12
C VAL A 78 19.30 -12.05 -11.60
N MET A 79 18.53 -11.47 -10.73
CA MET A 79 17.33 -12.09 -10.17
C MET A 79 16.11 -11.25 -10.52
N VAL A 80 15.07 -11.90 -11.02
CA VAL A 80 13.78 -11.26 -11.31
C VAL A 80 12.80 -11.66 -10.22
N LEU A 81 12.31 -10.68 -9.48
CA LEU A 81 11.31 -10.87 -8.45
C LEU A 81 9.93 -10.50 -8.98
N ASP A 82 9.13 -11.51 -9.25
CA ASP A 82 7.69 -11.33 -9.49
C ASP A 82 6.99 -11.34 -8.14
N THR A 83 6.40 -10.22 -7.81
CA THR A 83 5.87 -10.01 -6.45
C THR A 83 4.45 -10.51 -6.26
N GLY A 84 3.67 -10.67 -7.34
CA GLY A 84 2.28 -11.17 -7.27
C GLY A 84 1.37 -10.37 -6.32
N ILE A 85 1.67 -9.08 -6.08
CA ILE A 85 1.00 -8.27 -5.06
C ILE A 85 -0.40 -7.85 -5.50
N GLU A 86 -1.42 -8.31 -4.80
CA GLU A 86 -2.82 -7.99 -5.10
C GLU A 86 -3.21 -6.53 -4.83
N ALA A 87 -2.60 -5.88 -3.82
CA ALA A 87 -2.93 -4.51 -3.45
C ALA A 87 -2.61 -3.49 -4.56
N ILE A 88 -1.72 -3.81 -5.49
CA ILE A 88 -1.47 -3.01 -6.69
C ILE A 88 -2.75 -2.82 -7.51
N ASN A 89 -3.62 -3.81 -7.53
CA ASN A 89 -4.91 -3.75 -8.22
C ASN A 89 -5.87 -2.71 -7.61
N HIS A 90 -5.64 -2.31 -6.36
CA HIS A 90 -6.37 -1.24 -5.66
C HIS A 90 -5.70 0.14 -5.81
N GLY A 91 -4.73 0.28 -6.72
CA GLY A 91 -4.02 1.51 -7.00
C GLY A 91 -2.93 1.86 -5.98
N ILE A 92 -2.57 0.94 -5.09
CA ILE A 92 -1.44 1.11 -4.18
C ILE A 92 -0.15 0.91 -4.98
N GLN A 93 0.81 1.79 -4.75
CA GLN A 93 2.13 1.68 -5.36
C GLN A 93 3.17 1.39 -4.28
N TYR A 94 4.12 0.55 -4.60
CA TYR A 94 5.26 0.24 -3.74
C TYR A 94 6.53 0.81 -4.36
N LYS A 95 7.28 1.54 -3.55
CA LYS A 95 8.57 2.09 -3.92
C LYS A 95 9.65 1.44 -3.07
N VAL A 96 10.55 0.72 -3.70
CA VAL A 96 11.69 0.10 -3.04
C VAL A 96 12.92 0.97 -3.29
N THR A 97 13.53 1.44 -2.22
CA THR A 97 14.71 2.31 -2.29
C THR A 97 15.87 1.64 -1.55
N GLY A 98 16.97 1.46 -2.25
CA GLY A 98 18.23 1.06 -1.63
C GLY A 98 18.88 2.22 -0.89
N SER A 99 19.43 1.93 0.28
CA SER A 99 20.27 2.86 1.03
C SER A 99 21.55 2.16 1.51
N THR A 100 22.51 2.91 1.98
CA THR A 100 23.75 2.35 2.53
C THR A 100 23.54 1.47 3.77
N THR A 101 22.39 1.60 4.42
CA THR A 101 22.06 0.90 5.66
C THR A 101 21.02 -0.20 5.49
N GLY A 102 20.34 -0.29 4.33
CA GLY A 102 19.29 -1.27 4.11
C GLY A 102 18.39 -0.96 2.92
N LEU A 103 17.33 -1.75 2.83
CA LEU A 103 16.23 -1.55 1.89
C LEU A 103 15.06 -0.88 2.58
N LYS A 104 14.49 0.13 1.94
CA LYS A 104 13.31 0.84 2.39
C LYS A 104 12.17 0.59 1.42
N VAL A 105 11.08 0.01 1.90
CA VAL A 105 9.84 -0.13 1.15
C VAL A 105 8.87 0.96 1.61
N THR A 106 8.41 1.76 0.68
CA THR A 106 7.43 2.83 0.92
C THR A 106 6.17 2.52 0.13
N THR A 107 5.04 2.47 0.78
CA THR A 107 3.73 2.36 0.12
C THR A 107 3.16 3.74 -0.15
N ILE A 108 2.57 3.93 -1.32
CA ILE A 108 1.87 5.16 -1.70
C ILE A 108 0.42 4.81 -1.97
N GLN A 109 -0.49 5.31 -1.15
CA GLN A 109 -1.91 5.05 -1.28
C GLN A 109 -2.62 6.14 -2.10
N PRO A 110 -3.66 5.81 -2.89
CA PRO A 110 -4.37 6.77 -3.74
C PRO A 110 -5.07 7.90 -2.98
N ARG A 111 -5.43 7.66 -1.71
CA ARG A 111 -6.16 8.63 -0.85
C ARG A 111 -5.29 9.36 0.16
N GLY A 112 -3.98 9.27 0.00
CA GLY A 112 -3.03 9.83 0.95
C GLY A 112 -2.77 8.89 2.13
N GLY A 113 -1.55 8.75 2.47
CA GLY A 113 -1.00 7.84 3.46
C GLY A 113 0.18 7.10 2.85
N SER A 114 1.22 6.96 3.64
CA SER A 114 2.39 6.16 3.25
C SER A 114 2.86 5.39 4.46
N PHE A 115 3.18 4.13 4.25
CA PHE A 115 3.90 3.32 5.23
C PHE A 115 5.34 3.17 4.76
N GLU A 116 6.25 3.16 5.72
CA GLU A 116 7.65 2.92 5.48
C GLU A 116 8.11 1.75 6.32
N VAL A 117 8.66 0.74 5.65
CA VAL A 117 9.29 -0.40 6.30
C VAL A 117 10.75 -0.41 5.89
N THR A 118 11.65 -0.43 6.85
CA THR A 118 13.10 -0.45 6.60
C THR A 118 13.69 -1.76 7.09
N PHE A 119 14.44 -2.43 6.23
CA PHE A 119 15.13 -3.68 6.53
C PHE A 119 16.63 -3.44 6.50
N PRO A 120 17.34 -3.74 7.60
CA PRO A 120 18.79 -3.70 7.59
C PRO A 120 19.31 -4.82 6.68
N LEU A 121 20.20 -4.47 5.76
CA LEU A 121 20.98 -5.44 5.02
C LEU A 121 22.27 -5.76 5.79
N THR A 122 22.76 -6.96 5.57
CA THR A 122 24.05 -7.35 6.13
C THR A 122 25.13 -6.37 5.67
N PRO A 123 26.06 -5.91 6.54
CA PRO A 123 27.03 -4.84 6.22
C PRO A 123 27.98 -5.13 5.04
N ALA A 124 27.94 -6.34 4.50
CA ALA A 124 28.76 -6.74 3.34
C ALA A 124 28.24 -6.23 1.98
N VAL A 125 27.05 -5.61 1.93
CA VAL A 125 26.44 -5.19 0.68
C VAL A 125 26.29 -3.69 0.64
N SER A 126 26.91 -3.09 -0.35
CA SER A 126 26.63 -1.72 -0.73
C SER A 126 25.55 -1.71 -1.81
N ILE A 127 24.48 -0.96 -1.61
CA ILE A 127 23.50 -0.71 -2.65
C ILE A 127 23.85 0.63 -3.31
N GLU A 128 23.76 0.66 -4.63
CA GLU A 128 23.96 1.90 -5.36
C GLU A 128 22.90 2.94 -4.92
N THR A 129 23.32 4.12 -4.51
CA THR A 129 22.41 5.20 -4.13
C THR A 129 22.55 6.40 -5.07
N PRO A 130 21.46 6.98 -5.57
CA PRO A 130 20.06 6.63 -5.30
C PRO A 130 19.55 5.52 -6.23
N ASN A 131 19.14 4.41 -5.68
CA ASN A 131 18.57 3.31 -6.46
C ASN A 131 17.13 3.05 -6.01
N THR A 132 16.20 3.30 -6.90
CA THR A 132 14.77 3.18 -6.61
C THR A 132 14.08 2.39 -7.70
N ALA A 133 13.44 1.30 -7.31
CA ALA A 133 12.51 0.57 -8.14
C ALA A 133 11.07 0.81 -7.66
N SER A 134 10.14 0.92 -8.58
CA SER A 134 8.73 1.14 -8.28
C SER A 134 7.88 0.03 -8.84
N LEU A 135 7.02 -0.54 -8.00
CA LEU A 135 5.97 -1.48 -8.38
C LEU A 135 4.66 -0.72 -8.53
N LYS A 136 4.03 -0.87 -9.69
CA LYS A 136 2.74 -0.27 -10.04
C LYS A 136 1.89 -1.34 -10.72
N SER A 137 0.63 -1.05 -10.98
CA SER A 137 -0.26 -1.94 -11.73
C SER A 137 0.25 -2.35 -13.11
N THR A 138 1.17 -1.57 -13.69
CA THR A 138 1.81 -1.84 -14.99
C THR A 138 3.18 -2.49 -14.89
N THR A 139 3.75 -2.59 -13.67
CA THR A 139 5.12 -3.04 -13.42
C THR A 139 5.10 -3.95 -12.20
N SER A 140 4.93 -5.24 -12.42
CA SER A 140 4.74 -6.24 -11.35
C SER A 140 6.03 -6.91 -10.89
N TYR A 141 7.16 -6.65 -11.52
CA TYR A 141 8.43 -7.28 -11.17
C TYR A 141 9.55 -6.27 -10.94
N ILE A 142 10.48 -6.64 -10.09
CA ILE A 142 11.72 -5.92 -9.85
C ILE A 142 12.89 -6.82 -10.22
N VAL A 143 13.84 -6.24 -10.92
CA VAL A 143 15.10 -6.90 -11.26
C VAL A 143 16.16 -6.46 -10.25
N ILE A 144 16.77 -7.43 -9.58
CA ILE A 144 17.93 -7.24 -8.72
C ILE A 144 19.13 -7.75 -9.47
N SER A 145 20.13 -6.91 -9.67
CA SER A 145 21.38 -7.28 -10.34
C SER A 145 22.58 -6.86 -9.50
N TYR A 146 23.68 -7.56 -9.67
CA TYR A 146 24.95 -7.22 -9.02
C TYR A 146 25.96 -6.72 -10.06
N ASP A 147 26.53 -5.56 -9.78
CA ASP A 147 27.61 -5.00 -10.57
C ASP A 147 28.96 -5.38 -9.96
N VAL A 148 29.68 -6.28 -10.62
CA VAL A 148 30.98 -6.81 -10.15
C VAL A 148 32.04 -5.71 -10.07
N ASN A 149 32.00 -4.73 -10.99
CA ASN A 149 33.01 -3.66 -11.04
C ASN A 149 32.83 -2.66 -9.91
N LEU A 150 31.60 -2.32 -9.61
CA LEU A 150 31.24 -1.35 -8.56
C LEU A 150 31.02 -2.02 -7.20
N LYS A 151 30.88 -3.35 -7.17
CA LYS A 151 30.53 -4.16 -5.98
C LYS A 151 29.23 -3.68 -5.30
N VAL A 152 28.24 -3.34 -6.11
CA VAL A 152 26.95 -2.83 -5.62
C VAL A 152 25.79 -3.60 -6.21
N VAL A 153 24.71 -3.68 -5.43
CA VAL A 153 23.44 -4.20 -5.89
C VAL A 153 22.63 -3.09 -6.53
N LYS A 154 22.06 -3.37 -7.70
CA LYS A 154 21.18 -2.48 -8.45
C LYS A 154 19.76 -3.01 -8.46
N LEU A 155 18.79 -2.11 -8.29
CA LEU A 155 17.37 -2.39 -8.37
C LEU A 155 16.79 -1.67 -9.59
N THR A 156 16.09 -2.39 -10.45
CA THR A 156 15.39 -1.81 -11.60
C THR A 156 13.96 -2.34 -11.67
N SER A 157 13.02 -1.48 -12.00
CA SER A 157 11.64 -1.89 -12.29
C SER A 157 11.51 -2.28 -13.75
N GLY A 158 10.88 -3.42 -14.00
CA GLY A 158 10.61 -3.90 -15.35
C GLY A 158 9.19 -3.61 -15.80
#